data_0899b61e604253bb64de2c4285b4b15a
#
_entry.id   0899b61e604253bb64de2c4285b4b15a
#
_cell.length_a   1.000
_cell.length_b   1.000
_cell.length_c   1.000
_cell.angle_alpha   90.00
_cell.angle_beta   90.00
_cell.angle_gamma   90.00
#
_symmetry.space_group_name_H-M   'P 1'
#
loop_
_entity.id
_entity.type
_entity.pdbx_description
1 polymer ?
#
loop_
_entity_poly.entity_id
_entity_poly.type
_entity_poly.pdbx_seq_one_letter_code
_entity_poly.pdbx_strand_id
1 'polypeptide(L)'
;MLKVLLLVLLLCCLATAGVLIGAHLNLHPLPSNITADRVLVEKASRRLTLLRKGTPLKTYRVALGRASVGPKEQEGDQRTPEGLYLIDFHKEDSDFHRALHVSYPEQRDIDQAVAHGIPAGCDIMIHGIRNGLGWIGAFHRRTDWTAGCIAVTDFEIEEIWRAVPDGTPIEIQP
;
A
#
# COMPACT_ATOMS: atom_id res chain seq x y z
N MET A 1 -12.09 16.18 43.88
CA MET A 1 -10.95 16.05 42.99
C MET A 1 -10.79 14.64 42.38
N LEU A 2 -10.74 13.56 43.18
CA LEU A 2 -10.57 12.19 42.67
C LEU A 2 -11.64 11.75 41.66
N LYS A 3 -12.91 12.01 41.90
CA LYS A 3 -14.03 11.67 40.98
C LYS A 3 -13.93 12.39 39.63
N VAL A 4 -13.46 13.62 39.60
CA VAL A 4 -13.27 14.40 38.36
C VAL A 4 -12.10 13.81 37.59
N LEU A 5 -10.99 13.47 38.27
CA LEU A 5 -9.83 12.82 37.63
C LEU A 5 -10.19 11.46 37.01
N LEU A 6 -10.96 10.64 37.72
CA LEU A 6 -11.43 9.34 37.21
C LEU A 6 -12.36 9.52 35.99
N LEU A 7 -13.24 10.51 36.00
CA LEU A 7 -14.11 10.80 34.87
C LEU A 7 -13.29 11.24 33.63
N VAL A 8 -12.30 12.11 33.80
CA VAL A 8 -11.43 12.55 32.71
C VAL A 8 -10.64 11.36 32.14
N LEU A 9 -10.08 10.52 32.98
CA LEU A 9 -9.37 9.31 32.53
C LEU A 9 -10.29 8.36 31.73
N LEU A 10 -11.52 8.15 32.21
CA LEU A 10 -12.50 7.32 31.50
C LEU A 10 -12.85 7.91 30.12
N LEU A 11 -13.09 9.21 30.04
CA LEU A 11 -13.37 9.89 28.76
C LEU A 11 -12.19 9.82 27.81
N CYS A 12 -10.97 9.98 28.30
CA CYS A 12 -9.76 9.81 27.49
C CYS A 12 -9.62 8.36 26.97
N CYS A 13 -9.88 7.34 27.80
CA CYS A 13 -9.85 5.95 27.39
C CYS A 13 -10.92 5.63 26.33
N LEU A 14 -12.14 6.15 26.50
CA LEU A 14 -13.21 5.97 25.51
C LEU A 14 -12.89 6.68 24.19
N ALA A 15 -12.33 7.88 24.24
CA ALA A 15 -11.91 8.61 23.04
C ALA A 15 -10.79 7.89 22.30
N THR A 16 -9.75 7.39 23.01
CA THR A 16 -8.67 6.63 22.40
C THR A 16 -9.15 5.30 21.81
N ALA A 17 -10.03 4.58 22.51
CA ALA A 17 -10.64 3.37 22.00
C ALA A 17 -11.47 3.65 20.73
N GLY A 18 -12.26 4.70 20.71
CA GLY A 18 -13.04 5.12 19.53
C GLY A 18 -12.15 5.44 18.32
N VAL A 19 -11.03 6.12 18.53
CA VAL A 19 -10.06 6.44 17.47
C VAL A 19 -9.38 5.18 16.93
N LEU A 20 -8.98 4.24 17.80
CA LEU A 20 -8.39 2.97 17.39
C LEU A 20 -9.39 2.10 16.62
N ILE A 21 -10.62 1.99 17.09
CA ILE A 21 -11.69 1.27 16.37
C ILE A 21 -11.91 1.89 14.99
N GLY A 22 -12.01 3.23 14.90
CA GLY A 22 -12.19 3.94 13.63
C GLY A 22 -11.07 3.68 12.63
N ALA A 23 -9.82 3.48 13.09
CA ALA A 23 -8.68 3.17 12.24
C ALA A 23 -8.73 1.78 11.59
N HIS A 24 -9.58 0.89 12.11
CA HIS A 24 -9.77 -0.48 11.61
C HIS A 24 -11.12 -0.70 10.90
N LEU A 25 -12.03 0.28 10.93
CA LEU A 25 -13.33 0.12 10.30
C LEU A 25 -13.22 0.16 8.78
N ASN A 26 -13.56 -0.95 8.14
CA ASN A 26 -13.83 -1.02 6.71
C ASN A 26 -15.34 -0.92 6.47
N LEU A 27 -15.85 0.30 6.36
CA LEU A 27 -17.28 0.57 6.23
C LEU A 27 -17.88 0.10 4.90
N HIS A 28 -17.05 -0.11 3.88
CA HIS A 28 -17.47 -0.52 2.55
C HIS A 28 -16.54 -1.63 2.03
N PRO A 29 -16.68 -2.87 2.51
CA PRO A 29 -15.84 -3.97 2.05
C PRO A 29 -16.11 -4.26 0.57
N LEU A 30 -15.04 -4.60 -0.17
CA LEU A 30 -15.16 -5.06 -1.54
C LEU A 30 -15.83 -6.44 -1.56
N PRO A 31 -16.91 -6.65 -2.35
CA PRO A 31 -17.56 -7.94 -2.46
C PRO A 31 -16.58 -9.06 -2.85
N SER A 32 -16.75 -10.24 -2.30
CA SER A 32 -15.78 -11.35 -2.44
C SER A 32 -15.70 -11.96 -3.85
N ASN A 33 -16.72 -11.73 -4.67
CA ASN A 33 -16.83 -12.25 -6.03
C ASN A 33 -16.37 -11.26 -7.13
N ILE A 34 -15.78 -10.14 -6.72
CA ILE A 34 -15.30 -9.13 -7.67
C ILE A 34 -13.81 -9.34 -7.95
N THR A 35 -13.45 -9.30 -9.24
CA THR A 35 -12.07 -9.34 -9.72
C THR A 35 -11.79 -8.05 -10.49
N ALA A 36 -10.65 -7.42 -10.17
CA ALA A 36 -10.11 -6.29 -10.91
C ALA A 36 -9.34 -6.78 -12.14
N ASP A 37 -9.35 -5.99 -13.20
CA ASP A 37 -8.56 -6.21 -14.42
C ASP A 37 -7.44 -5.17 -14.60
N ARG A 38 -7.35 -4.19 -13.70
CA ARG A 38 -6.30 -3.17 -13.65
C ARG A 38 -6.17 -2.57 -12.26
N VAL A 39 -4.94 -2.23 -11.90
CA VAL A 39 -4.60 -1.43 -10.71
C VAL A 39 -4.05 -0.09 -11.18
N LEU A 40 -4.52 1.01 -10.60
CA LEU A 40 -4.00 2.36 -10.81
C LEU A 40 -3.48 2.90 -9.48
N VAL A 41 -2.22 3.36 -9.46
CA VAL A 41 -1.61 4.04 -8.33
C VAL A 41 -1.28 5.47 -8.72
N GLU A 42 -1.82 6.42 -7.98
CA GLU A 42 -1.59 7.86 -8.15
C GLU A 42 -0.75 8.34 -6.95
N LYS A 43 0.54 8.51 -7.16
CA LYS A 43 1.51 8.82 -6.10
C LYS A 43 1.23 10.16 -5.43
N ALA A 44 0.97 11.21 -6.19
CA ALA A 44 0.68 12.53 -5.65
C ALA A 44 -0.53 12.53 -4.71
N SER A 45 -1.55 11.76 -5.02
CA SER A 45 -2.78 11.67 -4.21
C SER A 45 -2.75 10.54 -3.17
N ARG A 46 -1.70 9.71 -3.12
CA ARG A 46 -1.54 8.52 -2.28
C ARG A 46 -2.77 7.62 -2.39
N ARG A 47 -3.13 7.27 -3.60
CA ARG A 47 -4.28 6.41 -3.89
C ARG A 47 -3.89 5.22 -4.74
N LEU A 48 -4.50 4.08 -4.42
CA LEU A 48 -4.53 2.86 -5.22
C LEU A 48 -5.99 2.57 -5.55
N THR A 49 -6.31 2.49 -6.84
CA THR A 49 -7.66 2.21 -7.31
C THR A 49 -7.69 0.90 -8.07
N LEU A 50 -8.56 -0.01 -7.65
CA LEU A 50 -8.89 -1.21 -8.41
C LEU A 50 -9.93 -0.85 -9.47
N LEU A 51 -9.69 -1.26 -10.72
CA LEU A 51 -10.61 -1.02 -11.83
C LEU A 51 -11.08 -2.35 -12.45
N ARG A 52 -12.24 -2.29 -13.06
CA ARG A 52 -12.78 -3.35 -13.92
C ARG A 52 -13.43 -2.71 -15.14
N LYS A 53 -12.92 -3.04 -16.34
CA LYS A 53 -13.39 -2.47 -17.61
C LYS A 53 -13.40 -0.94 -17.60
N GLY A 54 -12.35 -0.34 -17.01
CA GLY A 54 -12.20 1.10 -16.86
C GLY A 54 -13.04 1.75 -15.77
N THR A 55 -13.91 1.01 -15.08
CA THR A 55 -14.75 1.53 -13.99
C THR A 55 -14.08 1.28 -12.62
N PRO A 56 -13.94 2.29 -11.76
CA PRO A 56 -13.42 2.11 -10.41
C PRO A 56 -14.32 1.18 -9.58
N LEU A 57 -13.69 0.15 -8.96
CA LEU A 57 -14.34 -0.74 -8.01
C LEU A 57 -14.19 -0.22 -6.59
N LYS A 58 -12.96 0.13 -6.23
CA LYS A 58 -12.63 0.66 -4.91
C LYS A 58 -11.30 1.41 -4.96
N THR A 59 -11.20 2.46 -4.15
CA THR A 59 -9.97 3.24 -3.97
C THR A 59 -9.50 3.13 -2.53
N TYR A 60 -8.21 2.86 -2.36
CA TYR A 60 -7.51 2.76 -1.07
C TYR A 60 -6.54 3.91 -0.92
N ARG A 61 -6.35 4.39 0.29
CA ARG A 61 -5.23 5.28 0.60
C ARG A 61 -3.99 4.45 0.88
N VAL A 62 -2.83 4.91 0.43
CA VAL A 62 -1.57 4.19 0.56
C VAL A 62 -0.51 5.04 1.25
N ALA A 63 0.52 4.38 1.81
CA ALA A 63 1.82 4.98 2.07
C ALA A 63 2.81 4.45 1.03
N LEU A 64 3.75 5.29 0.61
CA LEU A 64 4.71 5.03 -0.44
C LEU A 64 6.15 5.00 0.09
N GLY A 65 7.11 4.96 -0.81
CA GLY A 65 8.53 5.16 -0.49
C GLY A 65 8.77 6.53 0.14
N ARG A 66 9.73 6.62 1.09
CA ARG A 66 10.04 7.86 1.82
C ARG A 66 10.37 9.04 0.91
N ALA A 67 10.99 8.79 -0.24
CA ALA A 67 11.23 9.76 -1.29
C ALA A 67 10.14 9.64 -2.36
N SER A 68 8.92 10.07 -2.05
CA SER A 68 7.72 9.78 -2.87
C SER A 68 7.64 10.54 -4.20
N VAL A 69 8.53 11.51 -4.46
CA VAL A 69 8.52 12.33 -5.67
C VAL A 69 9.48 11.76 -6.71
N GLY A 70 9.01 11.67 -7.96
CA GLY A 70 9.75 11.16 -9.11
C GLY A 70 9.80 9.63 -9.18
N PRO A 71 10.24 9.08 -10.32
CA PRO A 71 10.35 7.64 -10.53
C PRO A 71 11.49 7.04 -9.70
N LYS A 72 11.41 5.73 -9.47
CA LYS A 72 12.53 4.96 -8.94
C LYS A 72 13.60 4.82 -10.01
N GLU A 73 14.85 5.15 -9.65
CA GLU A 73 15.99 5.15 -10.58
C GLU A 73 17.08 4.16 -10.15
N GLN A 74 17.21 3.89 -8.84
CA GLN A 74 18.27 3.04 -8.31
C GLN A 74 17.86 2.33 -7.03
N GLU A 75 18.60 1.30 -6.70
CA GLU A 75 18.48 0.64 -5.39
C GLU A 75 18.73 1.62 -4.25
N GLY A 76 17.92 1.53 -3.20
CA GLY A 76 18.08 2.37 -2.00
C GLY A 76 17.60 3.80 -2.11
N ASP A 77 17.11 4.27 -3.26
CA ASP A 77 16.60 5.64 -3.45
C ASP A 77 15.28 5.92 -2.71
N GLN A 78 14.67 4.88 -2.15
CA GLN A 78 13.42 4.95 -1.39
C GLN A 78 12.24 5.51 -2.20
N ARG A 79 12.29 5.43 -3.53
CA ARG A 79 11.23 5.87 -4.44
C ARG A 79 10.37 4.70 -4.88
N THR A 80 9.08 4.95 -5.05
CA THR A 80 8.15 4.05 -5.72
C THR A 80 8.27 4.28 -7.23
N PRO A 81 8.41 3.21 -8.06
CA PRO A 81 8.56 3.36 -9.49
C PRO A 81 7.34 4.02 -10.14
N GLU A 82 7.52 4.55 -11.35
CA GLU A 82 6.48 5.09 -12.20
C GLU A 82 6.47 4.35 -13.53
N GLY A 83 5.28 4.06 -14.06
CA GLY A 83 5.13 3.38 -15.33
C GLY A 83 4.10 2.25 -15.31
N LEU A 84 4.17 1.41 -16.34
CA LEU A 84 3.32 0.23 -16.51
C LEU A 84 4.10 -1.02 -16.13
N TYR A 85 3.49 -1.84 -15.27
CA TYR A 85 4.02 -3.10 -14.76
C TYR A 85 2.91 -4.14 -14.69
N LEU A 86 3.22 -5.32 -14.19
CA LEU A 86 2.27 -6.38 -13.89
C LEU A 86 2.33 -6.71 -12.39
N ILE A 87 1.24 -7.15 -11.84
CA ILE A 87 1.23 -7.96 -10.62
C ILE A 87 1.57 -9.38 -11.06
N ASP A 88 2.76 -9.85 -10.80
CA ASP A 88 3.27 -11.10 -11.38
C ASP A 88 3.18 -12.30 -10.43
N PHE A 89 3.19 -12.10 -9.12
CA PHE A 89 2.91 -13.15 -8.16
C PHE A 89 2.42 -12.65 -6.80
N HIS A 90 1.74 -13.55 -6.09
CA HIS A 90 1.29 -13.37 -4.72
C HIS A 90 2.31 -13.98 -3.75
N LYS A 91 2.73 -13.22 -2.74
CA LYS A 91 3.62 -13.65 -1.66
C LYS A 91 2.86 -13.78 -0.35
N GLU A 92 2.42 -15.01 -0.04
CA GLU A 92 1.67 -15.29 1.19
C GLU A 92 2.53 -15.15 2.44
N ASP A 93 3.76 -15.66 2.41
CA ASP A 93 4.74 -15.57 3.51
C ASP A 93 5.52 -14.25 3.43
N SER A 94 4.85 -13.16 3.81
CA SER A 94 5.41 -11.81 3.82
C SER A 94 5.65 -11.32 5.24
N ASP A 95 6.76 -10.59 5.47
CA ASP A 95 7.01 -9.86 6.72
C ASP A 95 5.99 -8.73 6.97
N PHE A 96 5.17 -8.43 5.95
CA PHE A 96 4.15 -7.38 5.93
C PHE A 96 2.76 -7.94 5.66
N HIS A 97 2.37 -8.95 6.44
CA HIS A 97 1.10 -9.65 6.36
C HIS A 97 0.98 -10.47 5.07
N ARG A 98 0.62 -9.87 3.95
CA ARG A 98 0.59 -10.41 2.59
C ARG A 98 1.13 -9.39 1.62
N ALA A 99 1.64 -9.83 0.46
CA ALA A 99 2.15 -8.94 -0.55
C ALA A 99 1.86 -9.42 -1.97
N LEU A 100 1.58 -8.50 -2.88
CA LEU A 100 1.54 -8.72 -4.32
C LEU A 100 2.78 -8.08 -4.92
N HIS A 101 3.56 -8.85 -5.67
CA HIS A 101 4.76 -8.35 -6.31
C HIS A 101 4.43 -7.58 -7.58
N VAL A 102 5.15 -6.49 -7.81
CA VAL A 102 5.12 -5.67 -9.02
C VAL A 102 6.33 -6.01 -9.86
N SER A 103 6.16 -6.26 -11.15
CA SER A 103 7.22 -6.72 -12.07
C SER A 103 8.34 -5.70 -12.32
N TYR A 104 8.63 -4.85 -11.32
CA TYR A 104 9.77 -3.94 -11.34
C TYR A 104 11.05 -4.70 -10.88
N PRO A 105 12.21 -4.52 -11.55
CA PRO A 105 12.44 -3.67 -12.73
C PRO A 105 12.08 -4.38 -14.03
N GLU A 106 11.42 -3.68 -14.95
CA GLU A 106 11.29 -4.08 -16.34
C GLU A 106 12.57 -3.75 -17.12
N GLN A 107 12.71 -4.26 -18.36
CA GLN A 107 13.93 -4.07 -19.16
C GLN A 107 14.32 -2.58 -19.30
N ARG A 108 13.35 -1.68 -19.47
CA ARG A 108 13.58 -0.23 -19.54
C ARG A 108 14.23 0.34 -18.27
N ASP A 109 13.81 -0.16 -17.10
CA ASP A 109 14.33 0.29 -15.80
C ASP A 109 15.76 -0.19 -15.61
N ILE A 110 16.04 -1.43 -16.07
CA ILE A 110 17.38 -2.03 -16.08
C ILE A 110 18.30 -1.25 -17.02
N ASP A 111 17.86 -0.99 -18.25
CA ASP A 111 18.66 -0.25 -19.25
C ASP A 111 19.02 1.15 -18.75
N GLN A 112 18.06 1.83 -18.12
CA GLN A 112 18.29 3.15 -17.55
C GLN A 112 19.30 3.09 -16.39
N ALA A 113 19.17 2.15 -15.49
CA ALA A 113 20.09 1.97 -14.37
C ALA A 113 21.51 1.63 -14.85
N VAL A 114 21.64 0.73 -15.81
CA VAL A 114 22.93 0.35 -16.45
C VAL A 114 23.58 1.56 -17.13
N ALA A 115 22.82 2.39 -17.84
CA ALA A 115 23.35 3.60 -18.49
C ALA A 115 23.96 4.59 -17.47
N HIS A 116 23.53 4.55 -16.22
CA HIS A 116 24.07 5.35 -15.12
C HIS A 116 25.09 4.60 -14.25
N GLY A 117 25.38 3.33 -14.55
CA GLY A 117 26.33 2.51 -13.78
C GLY A 117 25.85 2.15 -12.37
N ILE A 118 24.55 2.05 -12.17
CA ILE A 118 23.89 1.81 -10.86
C ILE A 118 22.95 0.61 -10.93
N PRO A 119 22.69 -0.11 -9.82
CA PRO A 119 21.68 -1.16 -9.79
C PRO A 119 20.28 -0.56 -9.75
N ALA A 120 19.34 -1.12 -10.52
CA ALA A 120 17.93 -0.69 -10.52
C ALA A 120 17.24 -0.98 -9.17
N GLY A 121 17.67 -2.02 -8.46
CA GLY A 121 16.99 -2.59 -7.30
C GLY A 121 15.86 -3.53 -7.73
N CYS A 122 15.13 -4.07 -6.76
CA CYS A 122 14.06 -5.06 -6.98
C CYS A 122 13.01 -5.02 -5.86
N ASP A 123 12.11 -6.01 -5.85
CA ASP A 123 11.17 -6.30 -4.75
C ASP A 123 10.20 -5.15 -4.42
N ILE A 124 9.65 -4.52 -5.43
CA ILE A 124 8.54 -3.59 -5.25
C ILE A 124 7.24 -4.38 -5.07
N MET A 125 6.53 -4.09 -3.97
CA MET A 125 5.31 -4.82 -3.62
C MET A 125 4.18 -3.88 -3.18
N ILE A 126 2.94 -4.34 -3.38
CA ILE A 126 1.79 -3.85 -2.63
C ILE A 126 1.67 -4.76 -1.42
N HIS A 127 1.67 -4.24 -0.19
CA HIS A 127 1.70 -5.06 1.03
C HIS A 127 0.93 -4.44 2.20
N GLY A 128 0.64 -5.24 3.20
CA GLY A 128 0.05 -4.82 4.46
C GLY A 128 1.02 -4.11 5.39
N ILE A 129 0.70 -4.07 6.67
CA ILE A 129 1.55 -3.50 7.72
C ILE A 129 2.52 -4.60 8.19
N ARG A 130 3.68 -4.18 8.70
CA ARG A 130 4.67 -5.12 9.25
C ARG A 130 4.04 -6.02 10.32
N ASN A 131 4.34 -7.32 10.28
CA ASN A 131 3.85 -8.31 11.23
C ASN A 131 4.07 -7.85 12.68
N GLY A 132 3.03 -7.99 13.50
CA GLY A 132 2.97 -7.49 14.87
C GLY A 132 2.57 -6.02 15.03
N LEU A 133 2.53 -5.23 13.94
CA LEU A 133 2.14 -3.82 13.95
C LEU A 133 0.77 -3.54 13.29
N GLY A 134 0.03 -4.55 12.85
CA GLY A 134 -1.26 -4.39 12.20
C GLY A 134 -2.28 -3.58 13.00
N TRP A 135 -2.15 -3.55 14.33
CA TRP A 135 -2.99 -2.74 15.23
C TRP A 135 -2.91 -1.23 14.98
N ILE A 136 -1.87 -0.75 14.29
CA ILE A 136 -1.72 0.68 13.92
C ILE A 136 -2.83 1.07 12.91
N GLY A 137 -3.31 0.12 12.09
CA GLY A 137 -4.36 0.36 11.10
C GLY A 137 -4.07 1.55 10.19
N ALA A 138 -5.06 2.37 9.89
CA ALA A 138 -4.94 3.51 8.99
C ALA A 138 -3.91 4.59 9.42
N PHE A 139 -3.43 4.57 10.66
CA PHE A 139 -2.43 5.54 11.13
C PHE A 139 -1.07 5.37 10.45
N HIS A 140 -0.75 4.17 9.90
CA HIS A 140 0.50 3.96 9.17
C HIS A 140 0.69 4.92 7.99
N ARG A 141 -0.41 5.50 7.46
CA ARG A 141 -0.42 6.41 6.28
C ARG A 141 -0.12 7.86 6.62
N ARG A 142 0.18 8.19 7.87
CA ARG A 142 0.54 9.57 8.25
C ARG A 142 1.85 10.04 7.63
N THR A 143 2.69 9.09 7.26
CA THR A 143 3.97 9.33 6.59
C THR A 143 4.20 8.27 5.52
N ASP A 144 4.93 8.61 4.48
CA ASP A 144 5.52 7.64 3.55
C ASP A 144 6.70 6.98 4.27
N TRP A 145 6.71 5.66 4.41
CA TRP A 145 7.65 4.96 5.29
C TRP A 145 8.36 3.77 4.65
N THR A 146 7.94 3.36 3.45
CA THR A 146 8.51 2.20 2.78
C THR A 146 9.85 2.53 2.10
N ALA A 147 10.53 1.51 1.61
CA ALA A 147 11.74 1.67 0.80
C ALA A 147 11.45 1.78 -0.72
N GLY A 148 10.16 1.94 -1.08
CA GLY A 148 9.69 2.02 -2.46
C GLY A 148 8.39 1.25 -2.71
N CYS A 149 8.00 0.36 -1.80
CA CYS A 149 6.75 -0.40 -1.87
C CYS A 149 5.51 0.49 -1.65
N ILE A 150 4.35 -0.09 -1.90
CA ILE A 150 3.04 0.53 -1.73
C ILE A 150 2.36 -0.16 -0.55
N ALA A 151 2.19 0.55 0.58
CA ALA A 151 1.63 -0.02 1.79
C ALA A 151 0.17 0.38 2.00
N VAL A 152 -0.65 -0.60 2.36
CA VAL A 152 -2.06 -0.48 2.76
C VAL A 152 -2.26 -1.09 4.15
N THR A 153 -3.47 -1.06 4.72
CA THR A 153 -3.76 -1.78 5.96
C THR A 153 -3.89 -3.29 5.71
N ASP A 154 -3.81 -4.09 6.79
CA ASP A 154 -3.94 -5.55 6.67
C ASP A 154 -5.30 -5.97 6.10
N PHE A 155 -6.39 -5.29 6.46
CA PHE A 155 -7.71 -5.54 5.86
C PHE A 155 -7.77 -5.21 4.38
N GLU A 156 -7.10 -4.14 3.97
CA GLU A 156 -7.11 -3.71 2.56
C GLU A 156 -6.26 -4.62 1.70
N ILE A 157 -5.11 -5.10 2.20
CA ILE A 157 -4.32 -6.07 1.44
C ILE A 157 -5.07 -7.39 1.26
N GLU A 158 -5.89 -7.83 2.22
CA GLU A 158 -6.74 -9.02 2.06
C GLU A 158 -7.78 -8.85 0.94
N GLU A 159 -8.35 -7.66 0.80
CA GLU A 159 -9.27 -7.36 -0.30
C GLU A 159 -8.56 -7.32 -1.65
N ILE A 160 -7.41 -6.62 -1.72
CA ILE A 160 -6.59 -6.49 -2.93
C ILE A 160 -6.09 -7.87 -3.35
N TRP A 161 -5.56 -8.66 -2.42
CA TRP A 161 -5.10 -10.03 -2.63
C TRP A 161 -6.15 -10.91 -3.33
N ARG A 162 -7.37 -10.84 -2.86
CA ARG A 162 -8.48 -11.64 -3.40
C ARG A 162 -8.97 -11.14 -4.74
N ALA A 163 -8.93 -9.81 -4.95
CA ALA A 163 -9.53 -9.17 -6.10
C ALA A 163 -8.57 -9.01 -7.30
N VAL A 164 -7.27 -9.10 -7.10
CA VAL A 164 -6.23 -8.84 -8.11
C VAL A 164 -5.50 -10.13 -8.43
N PRO A 165 -5.79 -10.82 -9.55
CA PRO A 165 -5.06 -12.03 -9.96
C PRO A 165 -3.67 -11.71 -10.49
N ASP A 166 -2.78 -12.73 -10.53
CA ASP A 166 -1.51 -12.65 -11.23
C ASP A 166 -1.72 -12.31 -12.71
N GLY A 167 -0.83 -11.53 -13.27
CA GLY A 167 -0.92 -10.99 -14.63
C GLY A 167 -1.74 -9.71 -14.73
N THR A 168 -2.32 -9.19 -13.64
CA THR A 168 -3.08 -7.93 -13.67
C THR A 168 -2.15 -6.75 -13.94
N PRO A 169 -2.45 -5.91 -14.97
CA PRO A 169 -1.70 -4.67 -15.19
C PRO A 169 -1.82 -3.71 -14.03
N ILE A 170 -0.69 -3.11 -13.65
CA ILE A 170 -0.61 -2.01 -12.70
C ILE A 170 0.04 -0.80 -13.38
N GLU A 171 -0.62 0.34 -13.29
CA GLU A 171 -0.08 1.64 -13.70
C GLU A 171 0.22 2.48 -12.47
N ILE A 172 1.44 2.97 -12.39
CA ILE A 172 1.90 3.85 -11.30
C ILE A 172 2.22 5.22 -11.91
N GLN A 173 1.42 6.21 -11.55
CA GLN A 173 1.49 7.59 -12.04
C GLN A 173 2.08 8.51 -10.96
N PRO A 174 2.69 9.64 -11.35
CA PRO A 174 3.19 10.69 -10.46
C PRO A 174 2.20 11.18 -9.41
#